data_1c785343810e221ad983008556663043
#
_entry.id   1c785343810e221ad983008556663043
#
_cell.length_a   1.000
_cell.length_b   1.000
_cell.length_c   1.000
_cell.angle_alpha   90.00
_cell.angle_beta   90.00
_cell.angle_gamma   90.00
#
_symmetry.space_group_name_H-M   'P 1'
#
loop_
_entity.id
_entity.type
_entity.pdbx_description
1 polymer ?
#
loop_
_entity_poly.entity_id
_entity_poly.type
_entity_poly.pdbx_seq_one_letter_code
_entity_poly.pdbx_strand_id
1 'polypeptide(L)'
;MEKKDLKDESIEVKVKTKNKKNPLLLIIILVIIIGLCGFIYFNKSGKADEIKVKSTLEKVVEKSELQTISYTYNFIAKKCKKEKCDLKSNKISDFEMVVSCKGKLNAGIDIKKIQVDLDDEKKKLIIKLPDATLSNDPDIISYNILNGDELGSGATATAHNLCEDIIIEKSKNDAEILKNANEQARTVLEKYYESWIKAYDDSYSLEIK
;
A
#
# COMPACT_ATOMS: atom_id res chain seq x y z
N MET A 1 32.50 -62.08 -25.94
CA MET A 1 31.91 -60.74 -26.19
C MET A 1 32.81 -59.72 -25.53
N GLU A 2 33.48 -58.97 -26.38
CA GLU A 2 34.69 -58.18 -26.12
C GLU A 2 34.45 -56.89 -25.35
N LYS A 3 35.14 -56.71 -24.23
CA LYS A 3 35.30 -55.43 -23.56
C LYS A 3 36.41 -54.67 -24.27
N LYS A 4 36.04 -53.51 -24.87
CA LYS A 4 36.98 -52.57 -25.47
C LYS A 4 37.40 -51.56 -24.43
N ASP A 5 38.65 -51.67 -23.97
CA ASP A 5 39.34 -50.70 -23.13
C ASP A 5 39.63 -49.43 -23.94
N LEU A 6 39.07 -48.28 -23.50
CA LEU A 6 39.47 -46.95 -23.98
C LEU A 6 40.56 -46.41 -23.06
N LYS A 7 41.77 -46.35 -23.60
CA LYS A 7 42.95 -45.70 -23.00
C LYS A 7 42.72 -44.20 -22.91
N ASP A 8 42.84 -43.70 -21.72
CA ASP A 8 42.88 -42.28 -21.39
C ASP A 8 44.29 -41.74 -21.72
N GLU A 9 44.36 -40.88 -22.73
CA GLU A 9 45.59 -40.24 -23.17
C GLU A 9 45.67 -38.84 -22.56
N SER A 10 46.29 -38.73 -21.39
CA SER A 10 46.56 -37.49 -20.70
C SER A 10 47.63 -36.66 -21.46
N ILE A 11 47.19 -35.61 -22.09
CA ILE A 11 48.06 -34.61 -22.71
C ILE A 11 48.64 -33.69 -21.63
N GLU A 12 49.89 -33.94 -21.21
CA GLU A 12 50.66 -33.01 -20.38
C GLU A 12 51.07 -31.78 -21.19
N VAL A 13 50.36 -30.67 -21.07
CA VAL A 13 50.82 -29.39 -21.61
C VAL A 13 51.79 -28.75 -20.62
N LYS A 14 53.09 -28.92 -20.86
CA LYS A 14 54.17 -28.18 -20.17
C LYS A 14 54.18 -26.73 -20.66
N VAL A 15 53.45 -25.83 -19.99
CA VAL A 15 53.58 -24.39 -20.20
C VAL A 15 54.81 -23.87 -19.44
N LYS A 16 55.91 -23.65 -20.18
CA LYS A 16 57.13 -23.04 -19.67
C LYS A 16 56.99 -21.52 -19.72
N THR A 17 56.30 -20.89 -18.78
CA THR A 17 56.28 -19.43 -18.64
C THR A 17 57.37 -18.96 -17.69
N LYS A 18 58.45 -18.51 -18.30
CA LYS A 18 59.52 -17.79 -17.62
C LYS A 18 59.16 -16.31 -17.59
N ASN A 19 58.18 -15.94 -16.78
CA ASN A 19 57.81 -14.55 -16.57
C ASN A 19 58.51 -14.01 -15.30
N LYS A 20 59.42 -13.07 -15.50
CA LYS A 20 59.96 -12.22 -14.44
C LYS A 20 58.78 -11.41 -13.93
N LYS A 21 58.13 -11.87 -12.84
CA LYS A 21 57.00 -11.19 -12.23
C LYS A 21 57.50 -9.84 -11.67
N ASN A 22 57.18 -8.74 -12.34
CA ASN A 22 57.39 -7.41 -11.81
C ASN A 22 56.47 -7.24 -10.58
N PRO A 23 57.02 -7.20 -9.35
CA PRO A 23 56.19 -7.12 -8.15
C PRO A 23 55.32 -5.85 -8.14
N LEU A 24 55.80 -4.80 -8.81
CA LEU A 24 55.05 -3.53 -8.95
C LEU A 24 53.75 -3.70 -9.74
N LEU A 25 53.73 -4.51 -10.80
CA LEU A 25 52.57 -4.76 -11.65
C LEU A 25 51.53 -5.60 -10.90
N LEU A 26 51.96 -6.53 -10.04
CA LEU A 26 51.07 -7.29 -9.15
C LEU A 26 50.41 -6.41 -8.10
N ILE A 27 51.15 -5.45 -7.54
CA ILE A 27 50.59 -4.50 -6.56
C ILE A 27 49.53 -3.60 -7.22
N ILE A 28 49.79 -3.11 -8.43
CA ILE A 28 48.82 -2.27 -9.16
C ILE A 28 47.51 -3.05 -9.46
N ILE A 29 47.62 -4.29 -9.91
CA ILE A 29 46.45 -5.16 -10.18
C ILE A 29 45.68 -5.40 -8.88
N LEU A 30 46.35 -5.63 -7.75
CA LEU A 30 45.71 -5.85 -6.46
C LEU A 30 44.95 -4.61 -6.00
N VAL A 31 45.48 -3.40 -6.15
CA VAL A 31 44.84 -2.15 -5.82
C VAL A 31 43.58 -1.90 -6.69
N ILE A 32 43.67 -2.22 -7.99
CA ILE A 32 42.53 -2.11 -8.90
C ILE A 32 41.40 -3.09 -8.49
N ILE A 33 41.74 -4.33 -8.14
CA ILE A 33 40.76 -5.33 -7.70
C ILE A 33 40.10 -4.90 -6.40
N ILE A 34 40.84 -4.39 -5.41
CA ILE A 34 40.31 -3.89 -4.16
C ILE A 34 39.39 -2.67 -4.41
N GLY A 35 39.81 -1.75 -5.29
CA GLY A 35 38.98 -0.60 -5.69
C GLY A 35 37.69 -1.00 -6.38
N LEU A 36 37.73 -1.97 -7.32
CA LEU A 36 36.54 -2.51 -8.00
C LEU A 36 35.61 -3.26 -7.01
N CYS A 37 36.16 -4.09 -6.14
CA CYS A 37 35.38 -4.79 -5.12
C CYS A 37 34.72 -3.80 -4.14
N GLY A 38 35.44 -2.77 -3.71
CA GLY A 38 34.90 -1.69 -2.89
C GLY A 38 33.78 -0.93 -3.58
N PHE A 39 33.97 -0.55 -4.85
CA PHE A 39 32.95 0.12 -5.65
C PHE A 39 31.70 -0.73 -5.87
N ILE A 40 31.85 -2.04 -6.13
CA ILE A 40 30.72 -2.97 -6.28
C ILE A 40 30.01 -3.18 -4.94
N TYR A 41 30.75 -3.26 -3.85
CA TYR A 41 30.18 -3.43 -2.50
C TYR A 41 29.39 -2.18 -2.08
N PHE A 42 29.93 -0.97 -2.28
CA PHE A 42 29.24 0.30 -2.00
C PHE A 42 28.00 0.49 -2.88
N ASN A 43 28.08 0.14 -4.16
CA ASN A 43 26.95 0.32 -5.09
C ASN A 43 25.84 -0.73 -4.92
N LYS A 44 26.15 -1.91 -4.35
CA LYS A 44 25.14 -2.93 -4.01
C LYS A 44 24.42 -2.70 -2.69
N SER A 45 25.06 -2.01 -1.73
CA SER A 45 24.51 -1.83 -0.39
C SER A 45 23.18 -1.05 -0.45
N GLY A 46 23.14 0.10 -1.12
CA GLY A 46 21.94 0.92 -1.18
C GLY A 46 20.72 0.24 -1.83
N LYS A 47 20.92 -0.53 -2.92
CA LYS A 47 19.79 -1.24 -3.58
C LYS A 47 19.26 -2.43 -2.78
N ALA A 48 20.12 -3.13 -2.04
CA ALA A 48 19.73 -4.27 -1.22
C ALA A 48 18.89 -3.81 -0.01
N ASP A 49 19.22 -2.66 0.53
CA ASP A 49 18.52 -2.08 1.68
C ASP A 49 17.18 -1.47 1.27
N GLU A 50 17.09 -0.81 0.12
CA GLU A 50 15.82 -0.33 -0.45
C GLU A 50 14.83 -1.48 -0.70
N ILE A 51 15.30 -2.59 -1.28
CA ILE A 51 14.48 -3.80 -1.52
C ILE A 51 14.02 -4.39 -0.17
N LYS A 52 14.88 -4.40 0.85
CA LYS A 52 14.57 -4.92 2.17
C LYS A 52 13.55 -4.05 2.91
N VAL A 53 13.68 -2.74 2.82
CA VAL A 53 12.71 -1.76 3.34
C VAL A 53 11.36 -1.97 2.68
N LYS A 54 11.33 -2.04 1.35
CA LYS A 54 10.10 -2.23 0.58
C LYS A 54 9.42 -3.58 0.87
N SER A 55 10.18 -4.67 0.93
CA SER A 55 9.64 -6.00 1.24
C SER A 55 9.15 -6.11 2.69
N THR A 56 9.74 -5.37 3.61
CA THR A 56 9.30 -5.31 5.00
C THR A 56 8.02 -4.47 5.11
N LEU A 57 7.92 -3.38 4.36
CA LEU A 57 6.71 -2.59 4.23
C LEU A 57 5.54 -3.44 3.72
N GLU A 58 5.73 -4.16 2.62
CA GLU A 58 4.72 -5.06 2.05
C GLU A 58 4.22 -6.09 3.06
N LYS A 59 5.11 -6.69 3.85
CA LYS A 59 4.75 -7.66 4.90
C LYS A 59 4.00 -7.06 6.08
N VAL A 60 4.32 -5.83 6.48
CA VAL A 60 3.64 -5.12 7.57
C VAL A 60 2.24 -4.72 7.16
N VAL A 61 2.12 -4.33 5.93
CA VAL A 61 0.88 -3.91 5.31
C VAL A 61 -0.08 -5.08 5.10
N GLU A 62 0.41 -6.26 4.70
CA GLU A 62 -0.40 -7.48 4.66
C GLU A 62 -0.92 -7.89 6.04
N LYS A 63 -0.27 -7.48 7.12
CA LYS A 63 -0.62 -7.84 8.50
C LYS A 63 -1.36 -6.76 9.27
N SER A 64 -1.37 -5.52 8.80
CA SER A 64 -1.98 -4.41 9.52
C SER A 64 -3.23 -3.91 8.81
N GLU A 65 -4.29 -3.69 9.58
CA GLU A 65 -5.49 -2.93 9.22
C GLU A 65 -5.18 -1.44 8.93
N LEU A 66 -3.98 -1.17 8.41
CA LEU A 66 -3.44 0.16 8.13
C LEU A 66 -4.27 0.93 7.11
N GLN A 67 -5.30 0.31 6.57
CA GLN A 67 -5.92 0.77 5.35
C GLN A 67 -7.11 1.67 5.54
N THR A 68 -7.79 1.63 6.68
CA THR A 68 -9.14 2.14 6.67
C THR A 68 -9.53 2.86 7.95
N ILE A 69 -9.84 4.13 7.80
CA ILE A 69 -10.74 4.80 8.73
C ILE A 69 -12.16 4.42 8.32
N SER A 70 -12.93 3.92 9.26
CA SER A 70 -14.32 3.57 9.07
C SER A 70 -15.22 4.66 9.63
N TYR A 71 -16.03 5.27 8.78
CA TYR A 71 -17.03 6.25 9.17
C TYR A 71 -18.41 5.62 9.25
N THR A 72 -19.11 5.84 10.37
CA THR A 72 -20.46 5.35 10.57
C THR A 72 -21.46 6.45 10.31
N TYR A 73 -22.40 6.18 9.42
CA TYR A 73 -23.49 7.06 9.04
C TYR A 73 -24.81 6.57 9.66
N ASN A 74 -25.57 7.49 10.28
CA ASN A 74 -26.95 7.25 10.73
C ASN A 74 -27.81 8.36 10.15
N PHE A 75 -28.84 8.00 9.36
CA PHE A 75 -29.69 8.99 8.69
C PHE A 75 -31.02 8.40 8.27
N ILE A 76 -31.93 9.27 7.91
CA ILE A 76 -33.19 8.90 7.25
C ILE A 76 -33.04 9.15 5.76
N ALA A 77 -33.14 8.09 4.98
CA ALA A 77 -33.21 8.12 3.54
C ALA A 77 -34.67 8.29 3.07
N LYS A 78 -34.87 9.09 2.04
CA LYS A 78 -36.19 9.36 1.49
C LYS A 78 -36.14 9.24 -0.04
N LYS A 79 -37.09 8.46 -0.61
CA LYS A 79 -37.28 8.35 -2.06
C LYS A 79 -38.60 9.02 -2.42
N CYS A 80 -38.56 9.96 -3.35
CA CYS A 80 -39.73 10.71 -3.79
C CYS A 80 -40.68 9.84 -4.63
N LYS A 81 -42.00 10.04 -4.50
CA LYS A 81 -43.03 9.46 -5.40
C LYS A 81 -42.96 10.05 -6.82
N LYS A 82 -42.44 11.27 -6.95
CA LYS A 82 -42.31 12.01 -8.23
C LYS A 82 -40.90 12.53 -8.35
N GLU A 83 -40.46 12.88 -9.57
CA GLU A 83 -39.12 13.41 -9.85
C GLU A 83 -38.72 14.60 -8.97
N LYS A 84 -39.68 15.37 -8.50
CA LYS A 84 -39.46 16.51 -7.56
C LYS A 84 -40.38 16.39 -6.39
N CYS A 85 -39.82 16.32 -5.19
CA CYS A 85 -40.54 16.45 -3.92
C CYS A 85 -39.69 17.27 -2.96
N ASP A 86 -40.31 17.78 -1.91
CA ASP A 86 -39.58 18.47 -0.82
C ASP A 86 -39.02 17.44 0.14
N LEU A 87 -37.72 17.17 0.03
CA LEU A 87 -37.00 16.26 0.92
C LEU A 87 -36.98 16.72 2.38
N LYS A 88 -37.31 17.99 2.66
CA LYS A 88 -37.43 18.52 4.00
C LYS A 88 -38.83 18.25 4.62
N SER A 89 -39.78 17.81 3.80
CA SER A 89 -41.12 17.44 4.32
C SER A 89 -40.98 16.36 5.40
N ASN A 90 -41.75 16.52 6.48
CA ASN A 90 -41.88 15.54 7.56
C ASN A 90 -43.05 14.58 7.35
N LYS A 91 -43.83 14.76 6.28
CA LYS A 91 -44.93 13.87 5.96
C LYS A 91 -44.45 12.64 5.23
N ILE A 92 -44.44 11.51 5.90
CA ILE A 92 -43.99 10.21 5.35
C ILE A 92 -44.77 9.85 4.07
N SER A 93 -46.06 10.21 4.01
CA SER A 93 -46.92 9.95 2.86
C SER A 93 -46.51 10.64 1.55
N ASP A 94 -45.66 11.68 1.63
CA ASP A 94 -45.17 12.40 0.46
C ASP A 94 -44.08 11.60 -0.28
N PHE A 95 -43.55 10.55 0.32
CA PHE A 95 -42.45 9.72 -0.19
C PHE A 95 -42.96 8.36 -0.61
N GLU A 96 -42.34 7.80 -1.64
CA GLU A 96 -42.50 6.41 -2.07
C GLU A 96 -41.88 5.47 -1.01
N MET A 97 -40.70 5.85 -0.50
CA MET A 97 -40.01 5.11 0.54
C MET A 97 -39.35 6.06 1.55
N VAL A 98 -39.42 5.68 2.82
CA VAL A 98 -38.65 6.30 3.91
C VAL A 98 -37.95 5.19 4.69
N VAL A 99 -36.65 5.29 4.84
CA VAL A 99 -35.81 4.26 5.48
C VAL A 99 -34.91 4.92 6.51
N SER A 100 -34.86 4.35 7.71
CA SER A 100 -33.80 4.65 8.68
C SER A 100 -32.60 3.76 8.36
N CYS A 101 -31.47 4.37 8.05
CA CYS A 101 -30.26 3.67 7.61
C CYS A 101 -29.14 3.84 8.63
N LYS A 102 -28.39 2.76 8.84
CA LYS A 102 -27.10 2.75 9.51
C LYS A 102 -26.11 1.99 8.66
N GLY A 103 -25.02 2.63 8.28
CA GLY A 103 -23.98 1.99 7.48
C GLY A 103 -22.61 2.58 7.75
N LYS A 104 -21.61 1.98 7.16
CA LYS A 104 -20.21 2.40 7.23
C LYS A 104 -19.64 2.61 5.83
N LEU A 105 -18.72 3.53 5.72
CA LEU A 105 -17.87 3.68 4.57
C LEU A 105 -16.41 3.79 5.02
N ASN A 106 -15.55 3.13 4.29
CA ASN A 106 -14.13 3.09 4.58
C ASN A 106 -13.38 4.09 3.70
N ALA A 107 -12.40 4.78 4.29
CA ALA A 107 -11.44 5.61 3.57
C ALA A 107 -10.02 5.18 3.91
N GLY A 108 -9.12 5.17 2.95
CA GLY A 108 -7.74 4.74 3.18
C GLY A 108 -6.83 5.02 2.00
N ILE A 109 -5.56 4.69 2.14
CA ILE A 109 -4.55 4.82 1.10
C ILE A 109 -4.28 3.47 0.42
N ASP A 110 -3.97 3.51 -0.87
CA ASP A 110 -3.51 2.32 -1.60
C ASP A 110 -2.02 2.09 -1.32
N ILE A 111 -1.74 1.10 -0.50
CA ILE A 111 -0.40 0.77 -0.05
C ILE A 111 0.54 0.40 -1.18
N LYS A 112 0.03 -0.21 -2.25
CA LYS A 112 0.83 -0.58 -3.42
C LYS A 112 1.40 0.64 -4.15
N LYS A 113 0.84 1.82 -3.88
CA LYS A 113 1.29 3.10 -4.44
C LYS A 113 2.23 3.87 -3.53
N ILE A 114 2.48 3.40 -2.31
CA ILE A 114 3.48 4.00 -1.43
C ILE A 114 4.85 3.84 -2.08
N GLN A 115 5.59 4.95 -2.17
CA GLN A 115 6.96 4.96 -2.65
C GLN A 115 7.91 5.17 -1.47
N VAL A 116 8.96 4.37 -1.41
CA VAL A 116 9.99 4.45 -0.37
C VAL A 116 11.33 4.69 -1.05
N ASP A 117 11.96 5.79 -0.74
CA ASP A 117 13.26 6.20 -1.24
C ASP A 117 14.25 6.30 -0.07
N LEU A 118 15.44 5.72 -0.21
CA LEU A 118 16.52 5.80 0.77
C LEU A 118 17.65 6.69 0.22
N ASP A 119 17.84 7.86 0.81
CA ASP A 119 18.92 8.78 0.47
C ASP A 119 20.09 8.57 1.45
N ASP A 120 21.04 7.73 1.07
CA ASP A 120 22.20 7.37 1.88
C ASP A 120 23.15 8.53 2.10
N GLU A 121 23.24 9.47 1.14
CA GLU A 121 24.10 10.64 1.24
C GLU A 121 23.60 11.62 2.30
N LYS A 122 22.28 11.83 2.34
CA LYS A 122 21.63 12.72 3.31
C LYS A 122 21.14 12.01 4.56
N LYS A 123 21.33 10.70 4.64
CA LYS A 123 20.81 9.88 5.73
C LYS A 123 19.30 10.10 5.94
N LYS A 124 18.52 9.97 4.87
CA LYS A 124 17.07 10.16 4.89
C LYS A 124 16.32 8.98 4.33
N LEU A 125 15.28 8.53 5.04
CA LEU A 125 14.26 7.67 4.53
C LEU A 125 13.05 8.54 4.13
N ILE A 126 12.74 8.57 2.83
CA ILE A 126 11.66 9.38 2.27
C ILE A 126 10.51 8.47 1.88
N ILE A 127 9.33 8.71 2.43
CA ILE A 127 8.11 7.96 2.13
C ILE A 127 7.12 8.91 1.48
N LYS A 128 6.68 8.57 0.26
CA LYS A 128 5.65 9.32 -0.45
C LYS A 128 4.33 8.55 -0.37
N LEU A 129 3.33 9.19 0.22
CA LEU A 129 1.99 8.62 0.35
C LEU A 129 1.12 8.99 -0.85
N PRO A 130 0.32 8.06 -1.36
CA PRO A 130 -0.75 8.41 -2.29
C PRO A 130 -1.88 9.11 -1.52
N ASP A 131 -2.70 9.86 -2.22
CA ASP A 131 -3.92 10.43 -1.65
C ASP A 131 -4.88 9.33 -1.19
N ALA A 132 -5.54 9.58 -0.06
CA ALA A 132 -6.59 8.70 0.42
C ALA A 132 -7.78 8.68 -0.53
N THR A 133 -8.42 7.53 -0.63
CA THR A 133 -9.60 7.30 -1.45
C THR A 133 -10.72 6.71 -0.60
N LEU A 134 -11.96 6.95 -1.02
CA LEU A 134 -13.14 6.32 -0.44
C LEU A 134 -13.32 4.92 -1.03
N SER A 135 -13.80 3.97 -0.23
CA SER A 135 -14.34 2.71 -0.73
C SER A 135 -15.59 3.01 -1.59
N ASN A 136 -15.77 2.23 -2.65
CA ASN A 136 -16.99 2.32 -3.47
C ASN A 136 -18.10 1.39 -2.97
N ASP A 137 -17.86 0.65 -1.90
CA ASP A 137 -18.75 -0.39 -1.38
C ASP A 137 -19.04 -0.10 0.11
N PRO A 138 -20.14 0.62 0.40
CA PRO A 138 -20.58 0.86 1.76
C PRO A 138 -21.07 -0.45 2.42
N ASP A 139 -20.74 -0.62 3.69
CA ASP A 139 -21.27 -1.71 4.50
C ASP A 139 -22.57 -1.26 5.20
N ILE A 140 -23.71 -1.76 4.76
CA ILE A 140 -25.01 -1.46 5.38
C ILE A 140 -25.20 -2.35 6.61
N ILE A 141 -25.02 -1.76 7.78
CA ILE A 141 -25.13 -2.46 9.07
C ILE A 141 -26.57 -2.84 9.38
N SER A 142 -27.50 -1.90 9.17
CA SER A 142 -28.92 -2.11 9.40
C SER A 142 -29.75 -1.04 8.71
N TYR A 143 -30.96 -1.39 8.36
CA TYR A 143 -31.97 -0.43 7.92
C TYR A 143 -33.36 -0.85 8.39
N ASN A 144 -34.26 0.12 8.54
CA ASN A 144 -35.65 -0.10 8.89
C ASN A 144 -36.55 0.72 7.97
N ILE A 145 -37.43 0.05 7.25
CA ILE A 145 -38.37 0.68 6.33
C ILE A 145 -39.50 1.25 7.14
N LEU A 146 -39.64 2.58 7.11
CA LEU A 146 -40.69 3.32 7.81
C LEU A 146 -41.93 3.54 6.92
N ASN A 147 -41.73 3.56 5.62
CA ASN A 147 -42.74 3.62 4.56
C ASN A 147 -42.19 3.00 3.28
N GLY A 148 -42.98 2.19 2.60
CA GLY A 148 -42.55 1.49 1.36
C GLY A 148 -43.41 0.28 1.02
N ASP A 149 -44.58 0.14 1.67
CA ASP A 149 -45.47 -1.02 1.50
C ASP A 149 -45.96 -1.20 0.05
N GLU A 150 -46.06 -0.10 -0.70
CA GLU A 150 -46.47 -0.10 -2.11
C GLU A 150 -45.44 -0.82 -3.05
N LEU A 151 -44.21 -1.02 -2.56
CA LEU A 151 -43.12 -1.65 -3.33
C LEU A 151 -43.12 -3.19 -3.28
N GLY A 152 -43.90 -3.78 -2.41
CA GLY A 152 -44.04 -5.22 -2.26
C GLY A 152 -42.70 -5.94 -2.04
N SER A 153 -42.44 -7.04 -2.75
CA SER A 153 -41.22 -7.84 -2.59
C SER A 153 -39.92 -7.11 -2.98
N GLY A 154 -40.01 -5.99 -3.68
CA GLY A 154 -38.85 -5.16 -4.07
C GLY A 154 -38.40 -4.16 -3.00
N ALA A 155 -39.20 -3.96 -1.95
CA ALA A 155 -38.95 -2.93 -0.94
C ALA A 155 -37.60 -3.07 -0.25
N THR A 156 -37.18 -4.28 0.11
CA THR A 156 -35.93 -4.59 0.77
C THR A 156 -34.71 -4.18 -0.09
N ALA A 157 -34.68 -4.60 -1.35
CA ALA A 157 -33.60 -4.25 -2.28
C ALA A 157 -33.54 -2.75 -2.54
N THR A 158 -34.71 -2.11 -2.72
CA THR A 158 -34.80 -0.66 -2.91
C THR A 158 -34.29 0.10 -1.69
N ALA A 159 -34.64 -0.35 -0.47
CA ALA A 159 -34.19 0.26 0.77
C ALA A 159 -32.66 0.14 0.91
N HIS A 160 -32.10 -1.02 0.64
CA HIS A 160 -30.65 -1.25 0.70
C HIS A 160 -29.92 -0.30 -0.25
N ASN A 161 -30.28 -0.31 -1.55
CA ASN A 161 -29.64 0.53 -2.57
C ASN A 161 -29.79 2.04 -2.23
N LEU A 162 -30.94 2.46 -1.72
CA LEU A 162 -31.15 3.84 -1.28
C LEU A 162 -30.21 4.24 -0.14
N CYS A 163 -29.96 3.33 0.80
CA CYS A 163 -29.01 3.58 1.88
C CYS A 163 -27.57 3.69 1.35
N GLU A 164 -27.16 2.81 0.44
CA GLU A 164 -25.83 2.84 -0.19
C GLU A 164 -25.61 4.14 -0.96
N ASP A 165 -26.53 4.51 -1.84
CA ASP A 165 -26.43 5.71 -2.68
C ASP A 165 -26.25 6.98 -1.83
N ILE A 166 -27.01 7.10 -0.73
CA ILE A 166 -26.93 8.26 0.15
C ILE A 166 -25.63 8.26 0.97
N ILE A 167 -25.11 7.10 1.39
CA ILE A 167 -23.80 7.05 2.06
C ILE A 167 -22.71 7.54 1.11
N ILE A 168 -22.70 7.05 -0.13
CA ILE A 168 -21.73 7.46 -1.16
C ILE A 168 -21.85 8.97 -1.44
N GLU A 169 -23.06 9.49 -1.58
CA GLU A 169 -23.27 10.92 -1.81
C GLU A 169 -22.76 11.77 -0.65
N LYS A 170 -23.12 11.42 0.59
CA LYS A 170 -22.67 12.12 1.78
C LYS A 170 -21.16 12.10 1.94
N SER A 171 -20.53 10.95 1.71
CA SER A 171 -19.09 10.80 1.84
C SER A 171 -18.28 11.62 0.82
N LYS A 172 -18.79 11.74 -0.42
CA LYS A 172 -18.15 12.57 -1.45
C LYS A 172 -18.12 14.07 -1.08
N ASN A 173 -19.08 14.51 -0.28
CA ASN A 173 -19.20 15.89 0.16
C ASN A 173 -18.48 16.16 1.50
N ASP A 174 -17.86 15.15 2.09
CA ASP A 174 -17.17 15.24 3.37
C ASP A 174 -15.63 15.21 3.14
N ALA A 175 -15.06 16.39 2.92
CA ALA A 175 -13.61 16.55 2.71
C ALA A 175 -12.78 16.15 3.95
N GLU A 176 -13.38 16.12 5.14
CA GLU A 176 -12.70 15.77 6.38
C GLU A 176 -12.34 14.28 6.44
N ILE A 177 -13.15 13.43 5.84
CA ILE A 177 -12.91 11.98 5.79
C ILE A 177 -11.56 11.65 5.16
N LEU A 178 -11.28 12.19 3.97
CA LEU A 178 -10.03 11.92 3.25
C LEU A 178 -8.83 12.53 3.97
N LYS A 179 -9.00 13.72 4.54
CA LYS A 179 -7.95 14.37 5.34
C LYS A 179 -7.57 13.50 6.54
N ASN A 180 -8.56 13.04 7.31
CA ASN A 180 -8.33 12.20 8.48
C ASN A 180 -7.71 10.85 8.10
N ALA A 181 -8.11 10.26 6.96
CA ALA A 181 -7.51 9.04 6.45
C ALA A 181 -6.01 9.21 6.11
N ASN A 182 -5.65 10.34 5.46
CA ASN A 182 -4.25 10.67 5.19
C ASN A 182 -3.45 10.89 6.48
N GLU A 183 -4.00 11.64 7.45
CA GLU A 183 -3.33 11.92 8.72
C GLU A 183 -3.11 10.64 9.54
N GLN A 184 -4.10 9.76 9.57
CA GLN A 184 -3.95 8.47 10.27
C GLN A 184 -2.93 7.57 9.59
N ALA A 185 -2.96 7.46 8.26
CA ALA A 185 -1.98 6.69 7.50
C ALA A 185 -0.56 7.21 7.78
N ARG A 186 -0.36 8.54 7.76
CA ARG A 186 0.90 9.18 8.12
C ARG A 186 1.34 8.80 9.52
N THR A 187 0.48 8.96 10.51
CA THR A 187 0.80 8.68 11.93
C THR A 187 1.21 7.22 12.16
N VAL A 188 0.54 6.29 11.51
CA VAL A 188 0.87 4.86 11.64
C VAL A 188 2.22 4.56 11.00
N LEU A 189 2.48 5.10 9.80
CA LEU A 189 3.73 4.90 9.09
C LEU A 189 4.90 5.58 9.80
N GLU A 190 4.71 6.78 10.39
CA GLU A 190 5.72 7.43 11.21
C GLU A 190 6.19 6.53 12.35
N LYS A 191 5.26 6.05 13.17
CA LYS A 191 5.57 5.16 14.30
C LYS A 191 6.30 3.89 13.87
N TYR A 192 5.87 3.33 12.73
CA TYR A 192 6.46 2.12 12.19
C TYR A 192 7.90 2.35 11.73
N TYR A 193 8.11 3.38 10.90
CA TYR A 193 9.42 3.65 10.33
C TYR A 193 10.41 4.25 11.31
N GLU A 194 9.97 5.04 12.28
CA GLU A 194 10.83 5.46 13.39
C GLU A 194 11.38 4.26 14.16
N SER A 195 10.55 3.25 14.41
CA SER A 195 10.98 2.03 15.08
C SER A 195 11.97 1.24 14.23
N TRP A 196 11.76 1.20 12.91
CA TRP A 196 12.65 0.55 11.98
C TRP A 196 13.99 1.29 11.84
N ILE A 197 13.97 2.62 11.73
CA ILE A 197 15.20 3.45 11.68
C ILE A 197 16.04 3.22 12.91
N LYS A 198 15.46 3.27 14.11
CA LYS A 198 16.19 3.02 15.38
C LYS A 198 16.83 1.63 15.43
N ALA A 199 16.23 0.65 14.77
CA ALA A 199 16.78 -0.72 14.73
C ALA A 199 17.83 -0.93 13.63
N TYR A 200 17.79 -0.15 12.55
CA TYR A 200 18.66 -0.26 11.40
C TYR A 200 19.89 0.63 11.50
N ASP A 201 19.71 1.93 11.58
CA ASP A 201 20.75 2.94 11.73
C ASP A 201 20.10 4.24 12.22
N ASP A 202 20.35 4.62 13.47
CA ASP A 202 19.77 5.79 14.14
C ASP A 202 20.25 7.14 13.57
N SER A 203 21.23 7.12 12.66
CA SER A 203 21.68 8.31 11.94
C SER A 203 20.70 8.78 10.86
N TYR A 204 19.75 7.91 10.44
CA TYR A 204 18.74 8.29 9.45
C TYR A 204 17.60 9.08 10.06
N SER A 205 17.08 10.02 9.29
CA SER A 205 15.85 10.77 9.59
C SER A 205 14.71 10.34 8.68
N LEU A 206 13.47 10.37 9.19
CA LEU A 206 12.26 10.05 8.43
C LEU A 206 11.67 11.34 7.84
N GLU A 207 11.28 11.29 6.57
CA GLU A 207 10.51 12.34 5.90
C GLU A 207 9.30 11.69 5.19
N ILE A 208 8.06 12.02 5.61
CA ILE A 208 6.84 11.55 4.96
C ILE A 208 6.19 12.69 4.17
N LYS A 209 5.99 12.48 2.88
CA LYS A 209 5.40 13.44 1.93
C LYS A 209 4.04 13.00 1.47
#